data_6e7c32b0145709e740decfd406b1a6a3
#
_entry.id   6e7c32b0145709e740decfd406b1a6a3
#
_cell.length_a   1.000
_cell.length_b   1.000
_cell.length_c   1.000
_cell.angle_alpha   90.00
_cell.angle_beta   90.00
_cell.angle_gamma   90.00
#
_symmetry.space_group_name_H-M   'P 1'
#
loop_
_entity.id
_entity.type
_entity.pdbx_description
1 polymer ?
#
loop_
_entity_poly.entity_id
_entity_poly.type
_entity_poly.pdbx_seq_one_letter_code
_entity_poly.pdbx_strand_id
1 'polypeptide(L)'
;MINCMKFRPKEGQTEALFKAFAEYIRDYPFDDIMHQIIDLGTGEYSLIGLHHSVDSFIDIMNRDNRVSDLMRLYVHPYEDGESFHSFSGPVVNYNDYL
;
A
#
# COMPACT_ATOMS: atom_id res chain seq x y z
N MET A 1 -2.04 -3.39 13.23
CA MET A 1 -1.05 -3.87 12.26
C MET A 1 -0.81 -2.82 11.20
N ILE A 2 0.44 -2.62 10.81
CA ILE A 2 0.80 -1.69 9.74
C ILE A 2 1.41 -2.47 8.59
N ASN A 3 0.99 -2.13 7.37
CA ASN A 3 1.55 -2.64 6.13
C ASN A 3 2.13 -1.48 5.34
N CYS A 4 3.36 -1.66 4.85
CA CYS A 4 4.03 -0.69 3.98
C CYS A 4 4.36 -1.36 2.65
N MET A 5 4.04 -0.68 1.55
CA MET A 5 4.27 -1.21 0.22
C MET A 5 4.94 -0.14 -0.63
N LYS A 6 6.26 -0.28 -0.83
CA LYS A 6 7.07 0.68 -1.60
C LYS A 6 6.95 0.38 -3.08
N PHE A 7 6.94 1.44 -3.89
CA PHE A 7 6.83 1.31 -5.34
C PHE A 7 7.42 2.54 -6.04
N ARG A 8 7.75 2.36 -7.32
CA ARG A 8 8.22 3.43 -8.20
C ARG A 8 7.25 3.54 -9.38
N PRO A 9 6.52 4.65 -9.54
CA PRO A 9 5.71 4.84 -10.73
C PRO A 9 6.56 4.84 -11.99
N LYS A 10 6.01 4.31 -13.08
CA LYS A 10 6.61 4.48 -14.41
C LYS A 10 6.70 5.97 -14.74
N GLU A 11 7.71 6.35 -15.53
CA GLU A 11 7.88 7.73 -15.96
C GLU A 11 6.59 8.26 -16.60
N GLY A 12 6.14 9.41 -16.13
CA GLY A 12 4.92 10.06 -16.61
C GLY A 12 3.61 9.43 -16.13
N GLN A 13 3.66 8.39 -15.29
CA GLN A 13 2.46 7.66 -14.84
C GLN A 13 2.05 7.95 -13.40
N THR A 14 2.76 8.82 -12.69
CA THR A 14 2.51 9.08 -11.26
C THR A 14 1.08 9.57 -11.03
N GLU A 15 0.63 10.56 -11.80
CA GLU A 15 -0.71 11.11 -11.65
C GLU A 15 -1.79 10.07 -11.98
N ALA A 16 -1.58 9.31 -13.07
CA ALA A 16 -2.50 8.26 -13.47
C ALA A 16 -2.63 7.19 -12.39
N LEU A 17 -1.51 6.83 -11.75
CA LEU A 17 -1.50 5.85 -10.65
C LEU A 17 -2.31 6.37 -9.46
N PHE A 18 -2.11 7.63 -9.06
CA PHE A 18 -2.83 8.21 -7.92
C PHE A 18 -4.33 8.32 -8.20
N LYS A 19 -4.72 8.66 -9.43
CA LYS A 19 -6.13 8.67 -9.83
C LYS A 19 -6.74 7.28 -9.77
N ALA A 20 -6.04 6.27 -10.28
CA ALA A 20 -6.51 4.89 -10.25
C ALA A 20 -6.66 4.38 -8.80
N PHE A 21 -5.70 4.72 -7.93
CA PHE A 21 -5.77 4.38 -6.51
C PHE A 21 -6.97 5.04 -5.84
N ALA A 22 -7.18 6.34 -6.08
CA ALA A 22 -8.30 7.07 -5.49
C ALA A 22 -9.66 6.51 -5.93
N GLU A 23 -9.78 6.14 -7.20
CA GLU A 23 -11.00 5.50 -7.73
C GLU A 23 -11.23 4.15 -7.09
N TYR A 24 -10.17 3.35 -6.91
CA TYR A 24 -10.27 2.05 -6.24
C TYR A 24 -10.77 2.20 -4.80
N ILE A 25 -10.20 3.13 -4.03
CA ILE A 25 -10.61 3.35 -2.64
C ILE A 25 -12.06 3.84 -2.56
N ARG A 26 -12.50 4.68 -3.50
CA ARG A 26 -13.88 5.13 -3.54
C ARG A 26 -14.85 4.00 -3.83
N ASP A 27 -14.50 3.09 -4.77
CA ASP A 27 -15.36 2.00 -5.19
C ASP A 27 -15.34 0.82 -4.19
N TYR A 28 -14.26 0.67 -3.44
CA TYR A 28 -14.08 -0.41 -2.46
C TYR A 28 -13.65 0.18 -1.12
N PRO A 29 -14.55 0.91 -0.44
CA PRO A 29 -14.19 1.52 0.83
C PRO A 29 -13.90 0.48 1.90
N PHE A 30 -12.92 0.77 2.75
CA PHE A 30 -12.54 -0.06 3.89
C PHE A 30 -12.84 0.73 5.15
N ASP A 31 -13.91 0.38 5.87
CA ASP A 31 -14.37 1.12 7.03
C ASP A 31 -13.39 1.08 8.21
N ASP A 32 -12.54 0.06 8.25
CA ASP A 32 -11.63 -0.21 9.36
C ASP A 32 -10.15 0.01 9.01
N ILE A 33 -9.85 0.63 7.86
CA ILE A 33 -8.48 0.79 7.40
C ILE A 33 -8.20 2.24 7.05
N MET A 34 -7.06 2.73 7.50
CA MET A 34 -6.52 4.01 7.06
C MET A 34 -5.43 3.75 6.02
N HIS A 35 -5.56 4.38 4.86
CA HIS A 35 -4.55 4.33 3.81
C HIS A 35 -3.96 5.72 3.59
N GLN A 36 -2.65 5.77 3.43
CA GLN A 36 -1.92 6.97 3.04
C GLN A 36 -0.84 6.60 2.04
N ILE A 37 -0.56 7.48 1.10
CA ILE A 37 0.62 7.34 0.23
C ILE A 37 1.59 8.45 0.63
N ILE A 38 2.84 8.07 0.90
CA ILE A 38 3.89 9.02 1.24
C ILE A 38 4.93 9.07 0.13
N ASP A 39 5.47 10.27 -0.08
CA ASP A 39 6.56 10.50 -1.02
C ASP A 39 7.89 10.29 -0.28
N LEU A 40 8.65 9.30 -0.72
CA LEU A 40 9.95 8.97 -0.12
C LEU A 40 11.11 9.76 -0.75
N GLY A 41 10.83 10.59 -1.75
CA GLY A 41 11.84 11.26 -2.56
C GLY A 41 12.36 10.35 -3.67
N THR A 42 13.17 10.90 -4.57
CA THR A 42 13.83 10.15 -5.66
C THR A 42 12.89 9.32 -6.55
N GLY A 43 11.61 9.71 -6.65
CA GLY A 43 10.64 9.00 -7.50
C GLY A 43 10.07 7.74 -6.88
N GLU A 44 10.28 7.53 -5.59
CA GLU A 44 9.75 6.38 -4.85
C GLU A 44 8.70 6.82 -3.85
N TYR A 45 7.67 5.98 -3.69
CA TYR A 45 6.54 6.22 -2.80
C TYR A 45 6.28 4.98 -1.95
N SER A 46 5.52 5.13 -0.88
CA SER A 46 5.02 3.99 -0.11
C SER A 46 3.54 4.15 0.19
N LEU A 47 2.79 3.10 -0.08
CA LEU A 47 1.44 2.97 0.44
C LEU A 47 1.55 2.46 1.87
N ILE A 48 0.93 3.19 2.81
CA ILE A 48 0.88 2.82 4.22
C ILE A 48 -0.56 2.44 4.54
N GLY A 49 -0.76 1.24 5.05
CA GLY A 49 -2.07 0.77 5.52
C GLY A 49 -2.05 0.50 7.01
N LEU A 50 -3.00 1.08 7.74
CA LEU A 50 -3.21 0.79 9.15
C LEU A 50 -4.46 -0.09 9.27
N HIS A 51 -4.29 -1.29 9.80
CA HIS A 51 -5.34 -2.29 9.95
C HIS A 51 -5.67 -2.49 11.43
N HIS A 52 -6.96 -2.72 11.75
CA HIS A 52 -7.37 -2.95 13.13
C HIS A 52 -6.77 -4.21 13.73
N SER A 53 -6.57 -5.23 12.91
CA SER A 53 -6.08 -6.52 13.38
C SER A 53 -5.33 -7.26 12.26
N VAL A 54 -4.60 -8.30 12.65
CA VAL A 54 -3.96 -9.20 11.69
C VAL A 54 -5.01 -9.91 10.84
N ASP A 55 -6.14 -10.30 11.42
CA ASP A 55 -7.23 -10.96 10.70
C ASP A 55 -7.83 -10.06 9.63
N SER A 56 -8.03 -8.78 9.92
CA SER A 56 -8.49 -7.78 8.97
C SER A 56 -7.53 -7.67 7.78
N PHE A 57 -6.23 -7.64 8.04
CA PHE A 57 -5.20 -7.60 7.00
C PHE A 57 -5.25 -8.87 6.13
N ILE A 58 -5.37 -10.05 6.75
CA ILE A 58 -5.43 -11.32 6.03
C ILE A 58 -6.66 -11.37 5.13
N ASP A 59 -7.82 -10.91 5.59
CA ASP A 59 -9.04 -10.85 4.80
C ASP A 59 -8.85 -10.01 3.53
N ILE A 60 -8.17 -8.88 3.65
CA ILE A 60 -7.90 -8.01 2.51
C ILE A 60 -6.92 -8.67 1.53
N MET A 61 -5.88 -9.33 2.04
CA MET A 61 -4.91 -10.02 1.20
C MET A 61 -5.51 -11.19 0.42
N ASN A 62 -6.61 -11.76 0.92
CA ASN A 62 -7.31 -12.86 0.28
C ASN A 62 -8.38 -12.42 -0.72
N ARG A 63 -8.60 -11.13 -0.91
CA ARG A 63 -9.55 -10.63 -1.90
C ARG A 63 -9.05 -10.83 -3.31
N ASP A 64 -9.96 -11.14 -4.23
CA ASP A 64 -9.64 -11.33 -5.65
C ASP A 64 -9.22 -10.02 -6.32
N ASN A 65 -9.76 -8.88 -5.85
CA ASN A 65 -9.54 -7.57 -6.46
C ASN A 65 -8.72 -6.69 -5.51
N ARG A 66 -7.39 -6.88 -5.50
CA ARG A 66 -6.49 -6.14 -4.62
C ARG A 66 -5.96 -4.89 -5.31
N VAL A 67 -5.72 -3.85 -4.52
CA VAL A 67 -5.19 -2.58 -5.02
C VAL A 67 -3.80 -2.78 -5.67
N SER A 68 -3.00 -3.72 -5.16
CA SER A 68 -1.67 -4.00 -5.73
C SER A 68 -1.76 -4.49 -7.18
N ASP A 69 -2.80 -5.25 -7.52
CA ASP A 69 -2.98 -5.74 -8.89
C ASP A 69 -3.26 -4.58 -9.85
N LEU A 70 -4.06 -3.61 -9.41
CA LEU A 70 -4.33 -2.40 -10.19
C LEU A 70 -3.07 -1.53 -10.32
N MET A 71 -2.38 -1.29 -9.21
CA MET A 71 -1.20 -0.43 -9.18
C MET A 71 -0.05 -0.99 -10.02
N ARG A 72 0.04 -2.30 -10.15
CA ARG A 72 1.12 -2.97 -10.92
C ARG A 72 1.18 -2.49 -12.36
N LEU A 73 0.07 -2.04 -12.93
CA LEU A 73 0.01 -1.52 -14.30
C LEU A 73 0.80 -0.20 -14.45
N TYR A 74 1.02 0.52 -13.37
CA TYR A 74 1.59 1.86 -13.37
C TYR A 74 2.98 1.94 -12.73
N VAL A 75 3.50 0.82 -12.23
CA VAL A 75 4.78 0.82 -11.51
C VAL A 75 5.89 0.21 -12.36
N HIS A 76 7.09 0.74 -12.15
CA HIS A 76 8.32 0.22 -12.73
C HIS A 76 8.89 -0.83 -11.77
N PRO A 77 9.11 -2.08 -12.20
CA PRO A 77 9.69 -3.09 -11.32
C PRO A 77 11.05 -2.68 -10.77
N TYR A 78 11.35 -3.15 -9.57
CA TYR A 78 12.69 -3.05 -9.00
C TYR A 78 13.65 -4.01 -9.70
N GLU A 79 14.94 -3.87 -9.41
CA GLU A 79 16.00 -4.66 -10.05
C GLU A 79 15.86 -6.16 -9.79
N ASP A 80 15.23 -6.54 -8.67
CA ASP A 80 14.92 -7.94 -8.34
C ASP A 80 13.71 -8.51 -9.09
N GLY A 81 13.09 -7.70 -9.96
CA GLY A 81 11.89 -8.09 -10.71
C GLY A 81 10.58 -7.88 -9.98
N GLU A 82 10.63 -7.52 -8.70
CA GLU A 82 9.43 -7.26 -7.92
C GLU A 82 8.86 -5.88 -8.22
N SER A 83 7.53 -5.80 -8.35
CA SER A 83 6.84 -4.51 -8.56
C SER A 83 6.78 -3.68 -7.28
N PHE A 84 6.80 -4.35 -6.13
CA PHE A 84 6.67 -3.72 -4.82
C PHE A 84 7.67 -4.31 -3.84
N HIS A 85 8.16 -3.47 -2.92
CA HIS A 85 8.90 -3.93 -1.75
C HIS A 85 8.05 -3.67 -0.51
N SER A 86 7.56 -4.73 0.10
CA SER A 86 6.59 -4.64 1.18
C SER A 86 7.14 -5.19 2.49
N PHE A 87 6.69 -4.59 3.58
CA PHE A 87 6.89 -5.14 4.91
C PHE A 87 5.68 -4.80 5.77
N SER A 88 5.41 -5.65 6.75
CA SER A 88 4.25 -5.48 7.62
C SER A 88 4.51 -6.14 8.96
N GLY A 89 3.78 -5.71 9.97
CA GLY A 89 3.87 -6.29 11.28
C GLY A 89 2.86 -5.71 12.25
N PRO A 90 2.63 -6.39 13.39
CA PRO A 90 1.79 -5.85 14.44
C PRO A 90 2.44 -4.63 15.09
N VAL A 91 1.61 -3.69 15.54
CA VAL A 91 2.08 -2.52 16.26
C VAL A 91 2.48 -2.94 17.68
N VAL A 92 3.66 -2.50 18.12
CA VAL A 92 4.12 -2.71 19.49
C VAL A 92 3.67 -1.54 20.36
N ASN A 93 3.02 -1.83 21.47
CA ASN A 93 2.65 -0.82 22.44
C ASN A 93 3.83 -0.53 23.37
N TYR A 94 4.66 0.44 23.00
CA TYR A 94 5.85 0.79 23.77
C TYR A 94 5.52 1.60 25.05
N ASN A 95 4.28 2.03 25.22
CA ASN A 95 3.86 2.80 26.41
C ASN A 95 4.10 2.02 27.69
N ASP A 96 4.06 0.69 27.64
CA ASP A 96 4.31 -0.16 28.80
C ASP A 96 5.76 -0.06 29.30
N TYR A 97 6.66 0.53 28.50
CA TYR A 97 8.10 0.68 28.81
C TYR A 97 8.49 2.11 29.18
N LEU A 98 7.56 3.05 29.14
CA LEU A 98 7.83 4.47 29.46
C LEU A 98 7.98 4.75 30.95
#